data_12f37f8821ed03028170f53b674cde6a
#
_entry.id   12f37f8821ed03028170f53b674cde6a
#
_cell.length_a   1.000
_cell.length_b   1.000
_cell.length_c   1.000
_cell.angle_alpha   90.00
_cell.angle_beta   90.00
_cell.angle_gamma   90.00
#
_symmetry.space_group_name_H-M   'P 1'
#
loop_
_entity.id
_entity.type
_entity.pdbx_description
1 polymer ?
#
loop_
_entity_poly.entity_id
_entity_poly.type
_entity_poly.pdbx_seq_one_letter_code
_entity_poly.pdbx_strand_id
1 'polypeptide(L)'
;MLKISTETHMLNKLVGEEKAIRMLAEAGFDCYDLSLFSMAPTDWKAKTVIKGEHPLQGDGYRAFVEGLRRVADECGITCNQSHAPFPSHFEGMFEYLERAIECTAIAGGKVCVIHPVNHDDAETNAEMYRRLLPTAKRFGVKIATENMWNWNRETNEAAPAACSHHDDFVAHVDAVNDPYLVACVDVGHAEMRGLDTDSYTMITALGHRVQALHLHDNDKHLDSHAIPFSMDIDFDSIARALAEIDYRGEITLEPDHALDGVATEDLPAAVKKLADAAHKIAEMVEAYRK
;
A
#
# COMPACT_ATOMS: atom_id res chain seq x y z
N MET A 1 -12.81 8.31 -15.46
CA MET A 1 -12.98 7.50 -14.23
C MET A 1 -11.60 7.12 -13.75
N LEU A 2 -11.38 7.14 -12.43
CA LEU A 2 -10.13 6.66 -11.85
C LEU A 2 -9.96 5.16 -12.14
N LYS A 3 -8.72 4.74 -12.38
CA LYS A 3 -8.38 3.32 -12.52
C LYS A 3 -8.48 2.62 -11.18
N ILE A 4 -8.73 1.32 -11.20
CA ILE A 4 -8.79 0.48 -10.01
C ILE A 4 -7.59 -0.46 -9.92
N SER A 5 -7.13 -0.70 -8.70
CA SER A 5 -5.98 -1.52 -8.35
C SER A 5 -6.22 -2.31 -7.06
N THR A 6 -5.41 -3.31 -6.81
CA THR A 6 -5.35 -4.00 -5.52
C THR A 6 -3.97 -4.55 -5.26
N GLU A 7 -3.61 -4.64 -3.98
CA GLU A 7 -2.40 -5.29 -3.49
C GLU A 7 -2.46 -6.80 -3.75
N THR A 8 -1.31 -7.41 -4.05
CA THR A 8 -1.23 -8.79 -4.53
C THR A 8 -0.87 -9.84 -3.49
N HIS A 9 -0.49 -9.46 -2.27
CA HIS A 9 0.08 -10.37 -1.25
C HIS A 9 -0.77 -11.62 -0.99
N MET A 10 -2.07 -11.43 -0.72
CA MET A 10 -2.96 -12.55 -0.44
C MET A 10 -3.09 -13.51 -1.62
N LEU A 11 -3.27 -12.97 -2.83
CA LEU A 11 -3.35 -13.80 -4.03
C LEU A 11 -2.03 -14.51 -4.31
N ASN A 12 -0.89 -13.82 -4.13
CA ASN A 12 0.42 -14.43 -4.30
C ASN A 12 0.61 -15.65 -3.42
N LYS A 13 0.17 -15.59 -2.16
CA LYS A 13 0.19 -16.74 -1.23
C LYS A 13 -0.70 -17.90 -1.67
N LEU A 14 -1.87 -17.58 -2.25
CA LEU A 14 -2.88 -18.58 -2.59
C LEU A 14 -2.60 -19.26 -3.93
N VAL A 15 -2.12 -18.50 -4.93
CA VAL A 15 -2.02 -19.00 -6.31
C VAL A 15 -0.69 -18.72 -6.99
N GLY A 16 0.21 -17.96 -6.38
CA GLY A 16 1.47 -17.47 -6.97
C GLY A 16 1.28 -16.22 -7.82
N GLU A 17 2.36 -15.45 -8.00
CA GLU A 17 2.32 -14.08 -8.55
C GLU A 17 1.77 -14.01 -9.97
N GLU A 18 2.21 -14.87 -10.88
CA GLU A 18 1.74 -14.85 -12.27
C GLU A 18 0.24 -15.12 -12.37
N LYS A 19 -0.25 -16.09 -11.61
CA LYS A 19 -1.67 -16.41 -11.56
C LYS A 19 -2.47 -15.30 -10.90
N ALA A 20 -1.94 -14.67 -9.86
CA ALA A 20 -2.55 -13.52 -9.21
C ALA A 20 -2.78 -12.38 -10.21
N ILE A 21 -1.75 -11.98 -10.97
CA ILE A 21 -1.86 -10.94 -12.01
C ILE A 21 -2.93 -11.29 -13.06
N ARG A 22 -2.95 -12.53 -13.56
CA ARG A 22 -3.96 -12.98 -14.54
C ARG A 22 -5.38 -12.91 -13.96
N MET A 23 -5.55 -13.34 -12.70
CA MET A 23 -6.85 -13.32 -12.02
C MET A 23 -7.36 -11.90 -11.78
N LEU A 24 -6.46 -10.95 -11.44
CA LEU A 24 -6.80 -9.54 -11.29
C LEU A 24 -7.27 -8.94 -12.62
N ALA A 25 -6.58 -9.20 -13.73
CA ALA A 25 -6.98 -8.76 -15.05
C ALA A 25 -8.35 -9.33 -15.45
N GLU A 26 -8.58 -10.64 -15.24
CA GLU A 26 -9.85 -11.32 -15.51
C GLU A 26 -11.00 -10.76 -14.66
N ALA A 27 -10.73 -10.34 -13.42
CA ALA A 27 -11.71 -9.71 -12.55
C ALA A 27 -12.07 -8.26 -12.96
N GLY A 28 -11.25 -7.64 -13.82
CA GLY A 28 -11.48 -6.30 -14.36
C GLY A 28 -10.72 -5.19 -13.64
N PHE A 29 -9.63 -5.50 -12.92
CA PHE A 29 -8.70 -4.48 -12.44
C PHE A 29 -7.91 -3.89 -13.60
N ASP A 30 -7.66 -2.58 -13.55
CA ASP A 30 -6.81 -1.85 -14.51
C ASP A 30 -5.33 -1.96 -14.15
N CYS A 31 -5.07 -2.04 -12.83
CA CYS A 31 -3.72 -2.02 -12.26
C CYS A 31 -3.60 -3.03 -11.11
N TYR A 32 -2.36 -3.24 -10.66
CA TYR A 32 -2.05 -3.99 -9.45
C TYR A 32 -0.95 -3.31 -8.64
N ASP A 33 -1.03 -3.44 -7.34
CA ASP A 33 0.00 -3.09 -6.38
C ASP A 33 0.87 -4.33 -6.15
N LEU A 34 2.15 -4.23 -6.52
CA LEU A 34 3.06 -5.38 -6.45
C LEU A 34 3.57 -5.59 -5.03
N SER A 35 3.10 -6.63 -4.35
CA SER A 35 3.68 -7.05 -3.08
C SER A 35 5.12 -7.52 -3.24
N LEU A 36 6.01 -6.95 -2.44
CA LEU A 36 7.41 -7.34 -2.38
C LEU A 36 7.81 -7.95 -1.03
N PHE A 37 6.84 -8.35 -0.19
CA PHE A 37 7.08 -8.88 1.16
C PHE A 37 7.96 -10.14 1.14
N SER A 38 7.80 -11.00 0.13
CA SER A 38 8.62 -12.22 -0.02
C SER A 38 10.09 -11.94 -0.30
N MET A 39 10.46 -10.67 -0.60
CA MET A 39 11.83 -10.25 -0.87
C MET A 39 12.73 -10.34 0.37
N ALA A 40 12.19 -10.04 1.55
CA ALA A 40 12.96 -9.95 2.78
C ALA A 40 12.20 -10.56 3.97
N PRO A 41 12.10 -11.89 4.05
CA PRO A 41 11.52 -12.52 5.23
C PRO A 41 12.32 -12.14 6.48
N THR A 42 11.64 -11.96 7.62
CA THR A 42 12.21 -11.37 8.83
C THR A 42 12.08 -12.27 10.04
N ASP A 43 13.09 -12.26 10.91
CA ASP A 43 12.99 -12.73 12.29
C ASP A 43 12.63 -11.56 13.19
N TRP A 44 11.38 -11.49 13.64
CA TRP A 44 10.87 -10.42 14.50
C TRP A 44 11.53 -10.37 15.86
N LYS A 45 12.01 -11.51 16.39
CA LYS A 45 12.69 -11.57 17.68
C LYS A 45 14.13 -11.06 17.57
N ALA A 46 14.83 -11.46 16.53
CA ALA A 46 16.19 -11.00 16.25
C ALA A 46 16.23 -9.60 15.60
N LYS A 47 15.10 -9.12 15.10
CA LYS A 47 14.96 -7.86 14.33
C LYS A 47 15.90 -7.78 13.13
N THR A 48 15.96 -8.85 12.35
CA THR A 48 16.84 -8.95 11.19
C THR A 48 16.15 -9.64 10.02
N VAL A 49 16.62 -9.36 8.81
CA VAL A 49 16.26 -10.12 7.62
C VAL A 49 16.90 -11.51 7.69
N ILE A 50 16.16 -12.53 7.35
CA ILE A 50 16.64 -13.91 7.27
C ILE A 50 16.71 -14.39 5.82
N LYS A 51 17.45 -15.47 5.59
CA LYS A 51 17.53 -16.08 4.27
C LYS A 51 16.21 -16.75 3.92
N GLY A 52 15.67 -16.42 2.76
CA GLY A 52 14.53 -17.08 2.11
C GLY A 52 14.94 -17.76 0.80
N GLU A 53 13.98 -18.38 0.16
CA GLU A 53 14.17 -19.08 -1.13
C GLU A 53 13.49 -18.36 -2.30
N HIS A 54 12.78 -17.26 -2.02
CA HIS A 54 12.02 -16.56 -3.04
C HIS A 54 12.96 -15.87 -4.06
N PRO A 55 12.64 -15.88 -5.37
CA PRO A 55 13.47 -15.24 -6.40
C PRO A 55 13.76 -13.76 -6.14
N LEU A 56 12.83 -13.03 -5.53
CA LEU A 56 12.99 -11.61 -5.17
C LEU A 56 14.17 -11.37 -4.20
N GLN A 57 14.53 -12.34 -3.35
CA GLN A 57 15.66 -12.20 -2.44
C GLN A 57 17.01 -12.42 -3.12
N GLY A 58 17.08 -13.34 -4.08
CA GLY A 58 18.32 -13.75 -4.75
C GLY A 58 18.73 -12.83 -5.92
N ASP A 59 19.79 -13.22 -6.62
CA ASP A 59 20.33 -12.47 -7.77
C ASP A 59 19.39 -12.47 -8.99
N GLY A 60 18.44 -13.41 -9.03
CA GLY A 60 17.46 -13.55 -10.11
C GLY A 60 16.28 -12.58 -10.06
N TYR A 61 16.21 -11.68 -9.08
CA TYR A 61 15.03 -10.83 -8.85
C TYR A 61 14.61 -9.99 -10.06
N ARG A 62 15.60 -9.46 -10.83
CA ARG A 62 15.29 -8.67 -12.04
C ARG A 62 14.55 -9.50 -13.08
N ALA A 63 15.11 -10.66 -13.43
CA ALA A 63 14.49 -11.57 -14.41
C ALA A 63 13.09 -12.03 -13.94
N PHE A 64 12.91 -12.25 -12.66
CA PHE A 64 11.62 -12.61 -12.07
C PHE A 64 10.60 -11.48 -12.25
N VAL A 65 10.91 -10.24 -11.85
CA VAL A 65 10.01 -9.09 -11.99
C VAL A 65 9.74 -8.75 -13.47
N GLU A 66 10.74 -8.84 -14.34
CA GLU A 66 10.55 -8.75 -15.80
C GLU A 66 9.58 -9.81 -16.33
N GLY A 67 9.62 -11.02 -15.74
CA GLY A 67 8.64 -12.09 -16.00
C GLY A 67 7.22 -11.66 -15.65
N LEU A 68 7.03 -11.14 -14.44
CA LEU A 68 5.72 -10.65 -13.97
C LEU A 68 5.20 -9.51 -14.86
N ARG A 69 6.08 -8.58 -15.25
CA ARG A 69 5.70 -7.51 -16.18
C ARG A 69 5.23 -8.04 -17.52
N ARG A 70 5.91 -9.03 -18.11
CA ARG A 70 5.45 -9.66 -19.36
C ARG A 70 4.06 -10.29 -19.21
N VAL A 71 3.80 -10.97 -18.08
CA VAL A 71 2.48 -11.51 -17.78
C VAL A 71 1.43 -10.41 -17.70
N ALA A 72 1.74 -9.29 -17.05
CA ALA A 72 0.85 -8.14 -16.95
C ALA A 72 0.56 -7.53 -18.33
N ASP A 73 1.61 -7.33 -19.15
CA ASP A 73 1.50 -6.82 -20.52
C ASP A 73 0.60 -7.73 -21.41
N GLU A 74 0.76 -9.07 -21.28
CA GLU A 74 -0.09 -10.05 -21.97
C GLU A 74 -1.57 -9.94 -21.56
N CYS A 75 -1.83 -9.60 -20.31
CA CYS A 75 -3.20 -9.48 -19.76
C CYS A 75 -3.79 -8.09 -19.92
N GLY A 76 -3.01 -7.10 -20.35
CA GLY A 76 -3.45 -5.71 -20.48
C GLY A 76 -3.64 -4.97 -19.15
N ILE A 77 -3.01 -5.44 -18.07
CA ILE A 77 -3.01 -4.82 -16.74
C ILE A 77 -1.63 -4.18 -16.46
N THR A 78 -1.55 -3.15 -15.62
CA THR A 78 -0.29 -2.45 -15.34
C THR A 78 0.01 -2.39 -13.84
N CYS A 79 1.29 -2.43 -13.45
CA CYS A 79 1.69 -2.09 -12.09
C CYS A 79 1.55 -0.57 -11.89
N ASN A 80 0.81 -0.11 -10.88
CA ASN A 80 0.75 1.30 -10.51
C ASN A 80 1.72 1.62 -9.38
N GLN A 81 1.73 0.82 -8.34
CA GLN A 81 2.58 0.96 -7.17
C GLN A 81 3.09 -0.40 -6.71
N SER A 82 3.96 -0.41 -5.72
CA SER A 82 4.40 -1.61 -5.03
C SER A 82 4.45 -1.37 -3.53
N HIS A 83 4.35 -2.44 -2.75
CA HIS A 83 4.55 -2.42 -1.32
C HIS A 83 5.86 -3.11 -0.94
N ALA A 84 6.79 -2.34 -0.35
CA ALA A 84 8.11 -2.82 0.05
C ALA A 84 8.04 -3.74 1.28
N PRO A 85 9.06 -4.61 1.51
CA PRO A 85 9.12 -5.41 2.73
C PRO A 85 9.31 -4.53 3.97
N PHE A 86 8.84 -5.03 5.11
CA PHE A 86 8.90 -4.35 6.40
C PHE A 86 9.25 -5.33 7.54
N PRO A 87 9.62 -4.85 8.73
CA PRO A 87 9.82 -3.46 9.17
C PRO A 87 11.08 -2.81 8.60
N SER A 88 10.98 -1.53 8.25
CA SER A 88 12.05 -0.77 7.53
C SER A 88 13.37 -0.69 8.29
N HIS A 89 13.33 -0.74 9.64
CA HIS A 89 14.48 -0.56 10.53
C HIS A 89 15.21 -1.85 10.92
N PHE A 90 14.75 -3.02 10.43
CA PHE A 90 15.43 -4.28 10.77
C PHE A 90 16.81 -4.37 10.11
N GLU A 91 17.75 -5.02 10.80
CA GLU A 91 19.10 -5.23 10.27
C GLU A 91 19.06 -5.95 8.91
N GLY A 92 19.79 -5.43 7.92
CA GLY A 92 19.80 -5.94 6.55
C GLY A 92 18.63 -5.50 5.68
N MET A 93 17.60 -4.77 6.21
CA MET A 93 16.43 -4.38 5.41
C MET A 93 16.74 -3.30 4.38
N PHE A 94 17.66 -2.37 4.67
CA PHE A 94 17.86 -1.17 3.85
C PHE A 94 18.18 -1.49 2.37
N GLU A 95 19.02 -2.46 2.08
CA GLU A 95 19.34 -2.89 0.71
C GLU A 95 18.13 -3.51 -0.02
N TYR A 96 17.19 -4.11 0.72
CA TYR A 96 15.94 -4.60 0.15
C TYR A 96 14.94 -3.47 -0.13
N LEU A 97 14.96 -2.38 0.65
CA LEU A 97 14.17 -1.18 0.32
C LEU A 97 14.66 -0.53 -0.99
N GLU A 98 15.99 -0.43 -1.19
CA GLU A 98 16.55 0.03 -2.46
C GLU A 98 16.18 -0.91 -3.63
N ARG A 99 16.25 -2.23 -3.40
CA ARG A 99 15.82 -3.26 -4.37
C ARG A 99 14.33 -3.17 -4.68
N ALA A 100 13.48 -2.89 -3.68
CA ALA A 100 12.05 -2.71 -3.88
C ALA A 100 11.75 -1.55 -4.84
N ILE A 101 12.44 -0.42 -4.69
CA ILE A 101 12.34 0.72 -5.61
C ILE A 101 12.74 0.31 -7.04
N GLU A 102 13.82 -0.44 -7.22
CA GLU A 102 14.23 -0.95 -8.53
C GLU A 102 13.19 -1.93 -9.11
N CYS A 103 12.68 -2.87 -8.30
CA CYS A 103 11.64 -3.81 -8.72
C CYS A 103 10.36 -3.08 -9.17
N THR A 104 9.97 -2.03 -8.46
CA THR A 104 8.84 -1.17 -8.84
C THR A 104 9.03 -0.60 -10.25
N ALA A 105 10.21 -0.05 -10.54
CA ALA A 105 10.53 0.49 -11.86
C ALA A 105 10.50 -0.59 -12.95
N ILE A 106 11.05 -1.78 -12.68
CA ILE A 106 11.04 -2.92 -13.62
C ILE A 106 9.60 -3.35 -13.92
N ALA A 107 8.75 -3.46 -12.89
CA ALA A 107 7.34 -3.77 -13.04
C ALA A 107 6.55 -2.70 -13.81
N GLY A 108 7.08 -1.47 -13.91
CA GLY A 108 6.45 -0.32 -14.56
C GLY A 108 5.75 0.63 -13.60
N GLY A 109 5.76 0.34 -12.30
CA GLY A 109 5.20 1.16 -11.23
C GLY A 109 5.92 2.51 -11.07
N LYS A 110 5.23 3.46 -10.45
CA LYS A 110 5.73 4.82 -10.25
C LYS A 110 5.90 5.20 -8.79
N VAL A 111 5.31 4.43 -7.89
CA VAL A 111 5.32 4.64 -6.44
C VAL A 111 5.70 3.33 -5.75
N CYS A 112 6.61 3.40 -4.79
CA CYS A 112 6.96 2.30 -3.90
C CYS A 112 6.57 2.70 -2.48
N VAL A 113 5.60 2.01 -1.88
CA VAL A 113 5.20 2.24 -0.49
C VAL A 113 6.28 1.65 0.42
N ILE A 114 6.80 2.45 1.32
CA ILE A 114 7.82 2.08 2.31
C ILE A 114 7.38 2.62 3.66
N HIS A 115 7.09 1.73 4.60
CA HIS A 115 6.65 2.10 5.93
C HIS A 115 7.68 2.96 6.67
N PRO A 116 7.24 3.97 7.43
CA PRO A 116 8.10 4.65 8.40
C PRO A 116 8.48 3.69 9.53
N VAL A 117 9.42 4.08 10.36
CA VAL A 117 9.69 3.41 11.64
C VAL A 117 8.66 3.92 12.65
N ASN A 118 7.79 3.04 13.14
CA ASN A 118 6.59 3.40 13.93
C ASN A 118 6.83 4.28 15.16
N HIS A 119 8.03 4.23 15.76
CA HIS A 119 8.33 4.92 17.01
C HIS A 119 9.25 6.13 16.81
N ASP A 120 9.66 6.42 15.58
CA ASP A 120 10.53 7.52 15.23
C ASP A 120 9.71 8.77 14.88
N ASP A 121 10.27 9.94 15.20
CA ASP A 121 9.68 11.22 14.80
C ASP A 121 9.92 11.54 13.30
N ALA A 122 9.33 12.63 12.84
CA ALA A 122 9.38 13.04 11.45
C ALA A 122 10.83 13.24 10.93
N GLU A 123 11.73 13.84 11.73
CA GLU A 123 13.09 14.11 11.30
C GLU A 123 13.93 12.82 11.25
N THR A 124 13.77 11.93 12.23
CA THR A 124 14.45 10.63 12.24
C THR A 124 14.01 9.76 11.07
N ASN A 125 12.71 9.70 10.78
CA ASN A 125 12.20 9.00 9.60
C ASN A 125 12.68 9.66 8.30
N ALA A 126 12.76 11.00 8.25
CA ALA A 126 13.26 11.72 7.10
C ALA A 126 14.72 11.36 6.75
N GLU A 127 15.58 11.05 7.74
CA GLU A 127 16.94 10.58 7.48
C GLU A 127 16.95 9.27 6.69
N MET A 128 16.09 8.32 7.02
CA MET A 128 15.95 7.06 6.28
C MET A 128 15.52 7.33 4.84
N TYR A 129 14.48 8.13 4.63
CA TYR A 129 13.99 8.43 3.28
C TYR A 129 15.02 9.19 2.45
N ARG A 130 15.72 10.19 3.02
CA ARG A 130 16.81 10.92 2.32
C ARG A 130 17.90 9.99 1.80
N ARG A 131 18.21 8.90 2.51
CA ARG A 131 19.16 7.88 2.05
C ARG A 131 18.64 7.07 0.88
N LEU A 132 17.33 6.88 0.75
CA LEU A 132 16.68 6.16 -0.36
C LEU A 132 16.45 7.04 -1.60
N LEU A 133 16.39 8.37 -1.44
CA LEU A 133 16.13 9.30 -2.54
C LEU A 133 17.06 9.14 -3.77
N PRO A 134 18.38 8.91 -3.62
CA PRO A 134 19.24 8.69 -4.78
C PRO A 134 18.79 7.52 -5.65
N THR A 135 18.39 6.41 -5.01
CA THR A 135 17.86 5.23 -5.70
C THR A 135 16.49 5.53 -6.33
N ALA A 136 15.60 6.19 -5.60
CA ALA A 136 14.30 6.62 -6.09
C ALA A 136 14.39 7.49 -7.36
N LYS A 137 15.25 8.50 -7.32
CA LYS A 137 15.51 9.41 -8.47
C LYS A 137 16.16 8.68 -9.64
N ARG A 138 17.10 7.78 -9.38
CA ARG A 138 17.76 6.97 -10.42
C ARG A 138 16.77 6.16 -11.22
N PHE A 139 15.76 5.57 -10.56
CA PHE A 139 14.77 4.71 -11.19
C PHE A 139 13.49 5.46 -11.59
N GLY A 140 13.33 6.73 -11.20
CA GLY A 140 12.14 7.53 -11.48
C GLY A 140 10.89 7.01 -10.76
N VAL A 141 11.08 6.44 -9.57
CA VAL A 141 10.03 5.92 -8.68
C VAL A 141 9.96 6.79 -7.43
N LYS A 142 8.78 7.26 -7.06
CA LYS A 142 8.56 7.97 -5.81
C LYS A 142 8.44 6.99 -4.65
N ILE A 143 8.85 7.43 -3.48
CA ILE A 143 8.63 6.70 -2.23
C ILE A 143 7.34 7.26 -1.63
N ALA A 144 6.41 6.41 -1.23
CA ALA A 144 5.26 6.80 -0.44
C ALA A 144 5.43 6.29 1.00
N THR A 145 5.44 7.22 1.98
CA THR A 145 5.32 6.84 3.39
C THR A 145 3.86 6.65 3.73
N GLU A 146 3.55 5.82 4.72
CA GLU A 146 2.19 5.39 5.06
C GLU A 146 1.86 5.74 6.51
N ASN A 147 0.58 6.01 6.81
CA ASN A 147 0.11 6.19 8.17
C ASN A 147 -0.01 4.85 8.89
N MET A 148 0.70 4.74 10.01
CA MET A 148 0.80 3.53 10.80
C MET A 148 -0.03 3.62 12.08
N TRP A 149 -0.07 2.54 12.85
CA TRP A 149 -0.67 2.49 14.18
C TRP A 149 0.12 1.58 15.11
N ASN A 150 -0.07 1.79 16.41
CA ASN A 150 0.36 0.89 17.49
C ASN A 150 -0.88 0.42 18.26
N TRP A 151 -0.70 -0.50 19.21
CA TRP A 151 -1.77 -1.00 20.05
C TRP A 151 -1.55 -0.67 21.53
N ASN A 152 -2.53 -0.02 22.15
CA ASN A 152 -2.56 0.21 23.59
C ASN A 152 -3.34 -0.93 24.26
N ARG A 153 -2.63 -1.78 24.99
CA ARG A 153 -3.24 -2.94 25.67
C ARG A 153 -4.10 -2.55 26.86
N GLU A 154 -3.90 -1.37 27.45
CA GLU A 154 -4.65 -0.90 28.62
C GLU A 154 -6.03 -0.39 28.22
N THR A 155 -6.10 0.40 27.16
CA THR A 155 -7.36 0.92 26.61
C THR A 155 -8.03 -0.05 25.64
N ASN A 156 -7.28 -1.04 25.14
CA ASN A 156 -7.70 -1.97 24.09
C ASN A 156 -8.12 -1.23 22.81
N GLU A 157 -7.33 -0.25 22.40
CA GLU A 157 -7.56 0.58 21.21
C GLU A 157 -6.24 0.84 20.48
N ALA A 158 -6.32 1.37 19.27
CA ALA A 158 -5.12 1.85 18.57
C ALA A 158 -4.44 2.99 19.36
N ALA A 159 -3.14 3.12 19.17
CA ALA A 159 -2.33 4.13 19.79
C ALA A 159 -1.45 4.82 18.72
N PRO A 160 -1.02 6.06 18.98
CA PRO A 160 -0.18 6.79 18.02
C PRO A 160 1.08 6.04 17.60
N ALA A 161 1.36 6.13 16.30
CA ALA A 161 2.58 5.70 15.64
C ALA A 161 3.01 6.79 14.65
N ALA A 162 4.10 6.59 13.92
CA ALA A 162 4.51 7.50 12.87
C ALA A 162 3.39 7.67 11.83
N CYS A 163 3.13 8.90 11.43
CA CYS A 163 2.09 9.26 10.45
C CYS A 163 0.64 8.95 10.86
N SER A 164 0.36 8.52 12.10
CA SER A 164 -0.98 8.09 12.52
C SER A 164 -1.99 9.23 12.67
N HIS A 165 -1.53 10.45 12.92
CA HIS A 165 -2.36 11.66 12.99
C HIS A 165 -2.06 12.55 11.78
N HIS A 166 -3.07 13.21 11.24
CA HIS A 166 -2.94 14.01 10.01
C HIS A 166 -1.84 15.08 10.06
N ASP A 167 -1.69 15.81 11.18
CA ASP A 167 -0.63 16.81 11.33
C ASP A 167 0.77 16.17 11.38
N ASP A 168 0.91 15.04 12.06
CA ASP A 168 2.15 14.28 12.12
C ASP A 168 2.52 13.71 10.75
N PHE A 169 1.54 13.25 9.99
CA PHE A 169 1.78 12.74 8.65
C PHE A 169 2.26 13.84 7.68
N VAL A 170 1.62 15.02 7.74
CA VAL A 170 2.11 16.19 6.99
C VAL A 170 3.55 16.52 7.38
N ALA A 171 3.87 16.52 8.68
CA ALA A 171 5.22 16.80 9.18
C ALA A 171 6.24 15.77 8.65
N HIS A 172 5.91 14.47 8.62
CA HIS A 172 6.79 13.41 8.09
C HIS A 172 7.12 13.61 6.60
N VAL A 173 6.11 13.92 5.79
CA VAL A 173 6.34 14.16 4.35
C VAL A 173 7.16 15.43 4.14
N ASP A 174 6.80 16.52 4.83
CA ASP A 174 7.44 17.83 4.65
C ASP A 174 8.87 17.88 5.22
N ALA A 175 9.20 17.07 6.24
CA ALA A 175 10.56 16.99 6.79
C ALA A 175 11.60 16.58 5.75
N VAL A 176 11.24 15.72 4.79
CA VAL A 176 12.15 15.31 3.69
C VAL A 176 12.33 16.44 2.67
N ASN A 177 11.30 17.25 2.44
CA ASN A 177 11.29 18.38 1.52
C ASN A 177 11.80 18.02 0.09
N ASP A 178 11.33 16.91 -0.44
CA ASP A 178 11.71 16.42 -1.78
C ASP A 178 10.47 15.84 -2.49
N PRO A 179 10.22 16.17 -3.78
CA PRO A 179 9.03 15.71 -4.50
C PRO A 179 9.00 14.20 -4.75
N TYR A 180 10.08 13.49 -4.43
CA TYR A 180 10.14 12.03 -4.50
C TYR A 180 9.69 11.33 -3.20
N LEU A 181 9.38 12.08 -2.11
CA LEU A 181 8.62 11.54 -0.98
C LEU A 181 7.18 12.06 -1.04
N VAL A 182 6.23 11.15 -0.98
CA VAL A 182 4.78 11.40 -1.06
C VAL A 182 4.05 10.59 0.02
N ALA A 183 2.73 10.74 0.13
CA ALA A 183 1.92 10.01 1.07
C ALA A 183 1.15 8.85 0.39
N CYS A 184 1.16 7.69 1.02
CA CYS A 184 0.16 6.64 0.85
C CYS A 184 -0.80 6.73 2.02
N VAL A 185 -2.09 6.98 1.78
CA VAL A 185 -3.09 6.97 2.84
C VAL A 185 -3.71 5.59 2.92
N ASP A 186 -3.49 4.92 4.06
CA ASP A 186 -4.28 3.78 4.47
C ASP A 186 -5.50 4.29 5.26
N VAL A 187 -6.68 4.05 4.68
CA VAL A 187 -7.93 4.55 5.27
C VAL A 187 -8.36 3.73 6.47
N GLY A 188 -8.07 2.43 6.49
CA GLY A 188 -8.41 1.59 7.63
C GLY A 188 -7.61 1.97 8.87
N HIS A 189 -6.32 2.25 8.71
CA HIS A 189 -5.48 2.75 9.78
C HIS A 189 -5.98 4.11 10.30
N ALA A 190 -6.37 5.03 9.40
CA ALA A 190 -6.86 6.36 9.80
C ALA A 190 -8.18 6.32 10.57
N GLU A 191 -9.01 5.30 10.35
CA GLU A 191 -10.33 5.16 10.98
C GLU A 191 -10.28 4.42 12.33
N MET A 192 -9.13 3.91 12.75
CA MET A 192 -9.01 3.18 14.02
C MET A 192 -9.19 4.12 15.22
N ARG A 193 -10.06 3.72 16.17
CA ARG A 193 -10.29 4.45 17.43
C ARG A 193 -9.02 4.58 18.24
N GLY A 194 -8.80 5.75 18.83
CA GLY A 194 -7.63 6.07 19.65
C GLY A 194 -6.58 6.91 18.93
N LEU A 195 -6.75 7.20 17.63
CA LEU A 195 -5.78 7.98 16.84
C LEU A 195 -6.14 9.47 16.68
N ASP A 196 -7.35 9.88 17.14
CA ASP A 196 -7.85 11.26 17.10
C ASP A 196 -7.81 11.89 15.69
N THR A 197 -8.12 11.09 14.68
CA THR A 197 -8.20 11.47 13.27
C THR A 197 -9.27 10.61 12.57
N ASP A 198 -9.49 10.89 11.30
CA ASP A 198 -10.27 10.09 10.37
C ASP A 198 -9.72 10.24 8.94
N SER A 199 -10.18 9.39 8.03
CA SER A 199 -9.71 9.38 6.64
C SER A 199 -9.99 10.68 5.90
N TYR A 200 -11.15 11.32 6.14
CA TYR A 200 -11.49 12.60 5.49
C TYR A 200 -10.51 13.69 5.90
N THR A 201 -10.30 13.84 7.21
CA THR A 201 -9.38 14.83 7.79
C THR A 201 -7.95 14.58 7.30
N MET A 202 -7.51 13.33 7.32
CA MET A 202 -6.16 12.96 6.89
C MET A 202 -5.94 13.25 5.40
N ILE A 203 -6.84 12.83 4.51
CA ILE A 203 -6.73 13.05 3.06
C ILE A 203 -6.73 14.56 2.75
N THR A 204 -7.63 15.33 3.37
CA THR A 204 -7.74 16.78 3.10
C THR A 204 -6.54 17.56 3.65
N ALA A 205 -6.00 17.20 4.82
CA ALA A 205 -4.80 17.82 5.38
C ALA A 205 -3.55 17.56 4.53
N LEU A 206 -3.39 16.34 4.02
CA LEU A 206 -2.27 15.97 3.15
C LEU A 206 -2.38 16.61 1.75
N GLY A 207 -3.59 16.74 1.22
CA GLY A 207 -3.85 17.38 -0.08
C GLY A 207 -3.03 16.74 -1.21
N HIS A 208 -2.28 17.55 -1.96
CA HIS A 208 -1.47 17.11 -3.11
C HIS A 208 -0.33 16.11 -2.78
N ARG A 209 -0.03 15.90 -1.50
CA ARG A 209 0.95 14.91 -1.03
C ARG A 209 0.43 13.48 -1.22
N VAL A 210 -0.88 13.28 -1.23
CA VAL A 210 -1.51 11.96 -1.43
C VAL A 210 -1.31 11.53 -2.87
N GLN A 211 -0.50 10.48 -3.10
CA GLN A 211 -0.25 9.93 -4.43
C GLN A 211 -0.37 8.40 -4.49
N ALA A 212 -0.63 7.77 -3.37
CA ALA A 212 -0.96 6.35 -3.26
C ALA A 212 -2.07 6.17 -2.22
N LEU A 213 -2.79 5.07 -2.30
CA LEU A 213 -3.86 4.69 -1.38
C LEU A 213 -3.75 3.21 -1.03
N HIS A 214 -4.12 2.88 0.21
CA HIS A 214 -4.52 1.56 0.64
C HIS A 214 -5.94 1.65 1.20
N LEU A 215 -6.88 0.99 0.52
CA LEU A 215 -8.30 1.05 0.85
C LEU A 215 -8.78 -0.33 1.28
N HIS A 216 -9.25 -0.43 2.48
CA HIS A 216 -9.91 -1.60 3.04
C HIS A 216 -10.96 -1.18 4.06
N ASP A 217 -11.78 -2.09 4.53
CA ASP A 217 -12.79 -1.83 5.54
C ASP A 217 -12.42 -2.46 6.88
N ASN A 218 -12.92 -1.86 7.97
CA ASN A 218 -12.79 -2.41 9.31
C ASN A 218 -13.94 -1.92 10.22
N ASP A 219 -14.00 -2.42 11.46
CA ASP A 219 -14.98 -2.04 12.48
C ASP A 219 -14.56 -0.82 13.32
N LYS A 220 -13.57 -0.06 12.85
CA LYS A 220 -12.92 1.07 13.54
C LYS A 220 -12.21 0.66 14.84
N HIS A 221 -12.02 -0.61 15.07
CA HIS A 221 -11.36 -1.16 16.23
C HIS A 221 -10.18 -2.06 15.86
N LEU A 222 -10.40 -3.04 15.00
CA LEU A 222 -9.37 -3.95 14.52
C LEU A 222 -9.01 -3.63 13.07
N ASP A 223 -7.74 -3.77 12.76
CA ASP A 223 -7.22 -3.63 11.40
C ASP A 223 -7.57 -4.88 10.58
N SER A 224 -8.81 -4.91 10.10
CA SER A 224 -9.44 -6.12 9.54
C SER A 224 -9.14 -6.36 8.08
N HIS A 225 -8.63 -5.39 7.34
CA HIS A 225 -8.39 -5.46 5.88
C HIS A 225 -9.52 -6.15 5.11
N ALA A 226 -10.77 -5.81 5.47
CA ALA A 226 -11.97 -6.38 4.87
C ALA A 226 -12.32 -5.72 3.52
N ILE A 227 -13.23 -6.34 2.77
CA ILE A 227 -13.72 -5.77 1.51
C ILE A 227 -14.43 -4.44 1.80
N PRO A 228 -14.17 -3.35 1.04
CA PRO A 228 -14.88 -2.10 1.20
C PRO A 228 -16.41 -2.26 1.17
N PHE A 229 -17.12 -1.52 2.00
CA PHE A 229 -18.57 -1.58 2.23
C PHE A 229 -19.08 -2.82 2.98
N SER A 230 -18.22 -3.58 3.63
CA SER A 230 -18.63 -4.76 4.40
C SER A 230 -18.65 -4.52 5.91
N MET A 231 -18.10 -3.40 6.39
CA MET A 231 -18.00 -3.05 7.81
C MET A 231 -18.40 -1.57 8.04
N ASP A 232 -17.63 -0.80 8.84
CA ASP A 232 -18.08 0.46 9.43
C ASP A 232 -17.42 1.73 8.86
N ILE A 233 -16.50 1.61 7.88
CA ILE A 233 -15.84 2.78 7.26
C ILE A 233 -16.79 3.51 6.31
N ASP A 234 -16.81 4.85 6.42
CA ASP A 234 -17.63 5.72 5.56
C ASP A 234 -16.91 6.05 4.26
N PHE A 235 -17.04 5.18 3.25
CA PHE A 235 -16.45 5.39 1.91
C PHE A 235 -17.05 6.58 1.15
N ASP A 236 -18.23 7.10 1.55
CA ASP A 236 -18.78 8.32 0.96
C ASP A 236 -17.95 9.54 1.38
N SER A 237 -17.61 9.63 2.65
CA SER A 237 -16.70 10.66 3.18
C SER A 237 -15.32 10.61 2.52
N ILE A 238 -14.75 9.41 2.34
CA ILE A 238 -13.46 9.20 1.68
C ILE A 238 -13.52 9.65 0.21
N ALA A 239 -14.57 9.25 -0.52
CA ALA A 239 -14.73 9.63 -1.92
C ALA A 239 -14.84 11.16 -2.09
N ARG A 240 -15.55 11.84 -1.17
CA ARG A 240 -15.63 13.29 -1.13
C ARG A 240 -14.27 13.94 -0.88
N ALA A 241 -13.50 13.45 0.11
CA ALA A 241 -12.16 13.96 0.39
C ALA A 241 -11.22 13.82 -0.80
N LEU A 242 -11.21 12.65 -1.47
CA LEU A 242 -10.42 12.41 -2.68
C LEU A 242 -10.80 13.33 -3.84
N ALA A 243 -12.10 13.64 -4.00
CA ALA A 243 -12.56 14.61 -4.99
C ALA A 243 -12.12 16.03 -4.66
N GLU A 244 -12.19 16.45 -3.39
CA GLU A 244 -11.80 17.79 -2.92
C GLU A 244 -10.32 18.08 -3.16
N ILE A 245 -9.43 17.09 -2.95
CA ILE A 245 -7.99 17.25 -3.23
C ILE A 245 -7.62 17.05 -4.70
N ASP A 246 -8.59 16.79 -5.57
CA ASP A 246 -8.40 16.45 -6.98
C ASP A 246 -7.46 15.24 -7.18
N TYR A 247 -7.62 14.20 -6.36
CA TYR A 247 -6.80 12.99 -6.44
C TYR A 247 -6.86 12.35 -7.84
N ARG A 248 -5.72 12.05 -8.44
CA ARG A 248 -5.61 11.54 -9.82
C ARG A 248 -4.95 10.16 -9.93
N GLY A 249 -4.58 9.57 -8.80
CA GLY A 249 -4.03 8.21 -8.76
C GLY A 249 -5.09 7.13 -8.88
N GLU A 250 -4.71 5.91 -8.63
CA GLU A 250 -5.55 4.72 -8.69
C GLU A 250 -6.30 4.51 -7.36
N ILE A 251 -7.48 3.93 -7.43
CA ILE A 251 -8.22 3.39 -6.28
C ILE A 251 -7.62 2.01 -5.97
N THR A 252 -6.65 1.98 -5.06
CA THR A 252 -5.90 0.76 -4.73
C THR A 252 -6.42 0.16 -3.44
N LEU A 253 -6.91 -1.08 -3.51
CA LEU A 253 -7.33 -1.84 -2.34
C LEU A 253 -6.14 -2.56 -1.69
N GLU A 254 -6.22 -2.77 -0.38
CA GLU A 254 -5.30 -3.62 0.40
C GLU A 254 -6.08 -4.65 1.22
N PRO A 255 -6.58 -5.72 0.59
CA PRO A 255 -7.53 -6.65 1.19
C PRO A 255 -6.85 -7.85 1.86
N ASP A 256 -5.87 -7.65 2.72
CA ASP A 256 -4.96 -8.68 3.26
C ASP A 256 -5.66 -9.85 3.98
N HIS A 257 -6.91 -9.65 4.43
CA HIS A 257 -7.71 -10.69 5.07
C HIS A 257 -9.02 -11.03 4.33
N ALA A 258 -9.34 -10.29 3.26
CA ALA A 258 -10.61 -10.44 2.55
C ALA A 258 -10.79 -11.80 1.85
N LEU A 259 -9.70 -12.51 1.60
CA LEU A 259 -9.70 -13.83 0.94
C LEU A 259 -9.40 -14.98 1.91
N ASP A 260 -9.30 -14.72 3.21
CA ASP A 260 -9.05 -15.75 4.21
C ASP A 260 -10.18 -16.79 4.21
N GLY A 261 -9.79 -18.05 4.10
CA GLY A 261 -10.73 -19.19 4.07
C GLY A 261 -11.54 -19.35 2.79
N VAL A 262 -11.32 -18.54 1.77
CA VAL A 262 -11.97 -18.70 0.46
C VAL A 262 -11.39 -19.93 -0.25
N ALA A 263 -12.26 -20.83 -0.71
CA ALA A 263 -11.83 -22.01 -1.47
C ALA A 263 -11.25 -21.58 -2.84
N THR A 264 -10.27 -22.34 -3.35
CA THR A 264 -9.57 -21.99 -4.60
C THR A 264 -10.52 -21.82 -5.79
N GLU A 265 -11.55 -22.64 -5.89
CA GLU A 265 -12.59 -22.55 -6.92
C GLU A 265 -13.45 -21.30 -6.83
N ASP A 266 -13.56 -20.70 -5.66
CA ASP A 266 -14.37 -19.50 -5.40
C ASP A 266 -13.55 -18.19 -5.50
N LEU A 267 -12.21 -18.29 -5.60
CA LEU A 267 -11.34 -17.11 -5.70
C LEU A 267 -11.71 -16.16 -6.84
N PRO A 268 -12.03 -16.61 -8.08
CA PRO A 268 -12.41 -15.69 -9.14
C PRO A 268 -13.63 -14.82 -8.79
N ALA A 269 -14.63 -15.41 -8.11
CA ALA A 269 -15.81 -14.68 -7.69
C ALA A 269 -15.51 -13.71 -6.52
N ALA A 270 -14.61 -14.09 -5.60
CA ALA A 270 -14.19 -13.23 -4.49
C ALA A 270 -13.37 -12.04 -5.00
N VAL A 271 -12.42 -12.26 -5.91
CA VAL A 271 -11.62 -11.19 -6.53
C VAL A 271 -12.49 -10.24 -7.37
N LYS A 272 -13.52 -10.77 -8.04
CA LYS A 272 -14.51 -9.94 -8.75
C LYS A 272 -15.25 -8.99 -7.80
N LYS A 273 -15.61 -9.44 -6.58
CA LYS A 273 -16.24 -8.57 -5.57
C LYS A 273 -15.31 -7.44 -5.13
N LEU A 274 -14.00 -7.69 -5.02
CA LEU A 274 -13.01 -6.64 -4.75
C LEU A 274 -12.99 -5.61 -5.88
N ALA A 275 -12.95 -6.05 -7.15
CA ALA A 275 -13.00 -5.16 -8.30
C ALA A 275 -14.29 -4.32 -8.32
N ASP A 276 -15.44 -4.92 -8.03
CA ASP A 276 -16.72 -4.21 -7.97
C ASP A 276 -16.74 -3.15 -6.86
N ALA A 277 -16.16 -3.44 -5.70
CA ALA A 277 -16.01 -2.48 -4.61
C ALA A 277 -15.11 -1.30 -4.99
N ALA A 278 -13.96 -1.57 -5.61
CA ALA A 278 -13.04 -0.53 -6.09
C ALA A 278 -13.69 0.37 -7.16
N HIS A 279 -14.42 -0.22 -8.12
CA HIS A 279 -15.18 0.53 -9.13
C HIS A 279 -16.23 1.44 -8.48
N LYS A 280 -16.95 0.95 -7.48
CA LYS A 280 -17.94 1.75 -6.75
C LYS A 280 -17.31 2.97 -6.09
N ILE A 281 -16.13 2.82 -5.44
CA ILE A 281 -15.40 3.95 -4.87
C ILE A 281 -15.00 4.94 -5.97
N ALA A 282 -14.44 4.46 -7.09
CA ALA A 282 -14.06 5.31 -8.23
C ALA A 282 -15.25 6.10 -8.78
N GLU A 283 -16.42 5.48 -8.91
CA GLU A 283 -17.66 6.13 -9.35
C GLU A 283 -18.12 7.22 -8.35
N MET A 284 -18.01 6.95 -7.04
CA MET A 284 -18.35 7.92 -6.00
C MET A 284 -17.45 9.16 -6.07
N VAL A 285 -16.13 8.97 -6.23
CA VAL A 285 -15.18 10.10 -6.41
C VAL A 285 -15.55 10.93 -7.63
N GLU A 286 -15.83 10.29 -8.76
CA GLU A 286 -16.23 11.01 -9.99
C GLU A 286 -17.59 11.74 -9.85
N ALA A 287 -18.50 11.23 -9.02
CA ALA A 287 -19.76 11.90 -8.74
C ALA A 287 -19.57 13.22 -7.97
N TYR A 288 -18.62 13.27 -7.03
CA TYR A 288 -18.28 14.48 -6.28
C TYR A 288 -17.48 15.52 -7.10
N ARG A 289 -16.84 15.14 -8.20
CA ARG A 289 -16.11 16.06 -9.10
C ARG A 289 -17.00 16.84 -10.06
N LYS A 290 -18.27 16.45 -10.19
CA LYS A 290 -19.26 17.11 -11.09
C LYS A 290 -19.93 18.26 -10.39
#